data_2f88bb5d07fcc63fc53664c2d57c9901
#
_entry.id   2f88bb5d07fcc63fc53664c2d57c9901
#
_cell.length_a   1.000
_cell.length_b   1.000
_cell.length_c   1.000
_cell.angle_alpha   90.00
_cell.angle_beta   90.00
_cell.angle_gamma   90.00
#
_symmetry.space_group_name_H-M   'P 1'
#
loop_
_entity.id
_entity.type
_entity.pdbx_description
1 polymer ?
#
loop_
_entity_poly.entity_id
_entity_poly.type
_entity_poly.pdbx_seq_one_letter_code
_entity_poly.pdbx_strand_id
1 'polypeptide(L)'
;MRHSSSTVFIIVLLASATVLAPLAWLRVARSDEPKPIDSKACLECHESDLSAMAGTAHDVSANRVVACTSCHTHIDPAHLEEPEEHPVSNPEHMRADSVAALCTTCHAHPHTLNMLERDPHQDADLSCLSCHRIHDNKHAGLLVDEQTTLCYSCHPSARADFAKASRHPVEDGVMQCMDCHMTVNQSKKQHTGSGPGETCVSCHAMFQGPFPFEHQAAVEYSTDDGGCLNCHLPHGSAHPRLLKRSYESPNFSLCMQCHSIPKHMNNQNHGTQWAGVPCNECHVDVHGSYESRHLLDPALESQGCFAVGCHQL
;
A
#
# COMPACT_ATOMS: atom_id res chain seq x y z
N MET A 1 -19.07 -64.80 20.90
CA MET A 1 -18.56 -65.95 20.12
C MET A 1 -17.18 -65.55 19.61
N ARG A 2 -16.19 -66.34 20.01
CA ARG A 2 -14.78 -66.21 19.68
C ARG A 2 -14.54 -66.74 18.26
N HIS A 3 -13.73 -66.10 17.44
CA HIS A 3 -12.87 -66.80 16.52
C HIS A 3 -11.51 -66.11 16.39
N SER A 4 -10.54 -66.84 16.85
CA SER A 4 -9.09 -66.69 16.70
C SER A 4 -8.71 -67.07 15.27
N SER A 5 -7.79 -66.36 14.66
CA SER A 5 -7.03 -66.84 13.51
C SER A 5 -5.56 -66.45 13.65
N SER A 6 -4.76 -67.45 13.82
CA SER A 6 -3.32 -67.47 13.87
C SER A 6 -2.71 -67.14 12.52
N THR A 7 -1.77 -66.24 12.44
CA THR A 7 -0.95 -65.95 11.27
C THR A 7 0.44 -66.55 11.45
N VAL A 8 0.78 -67.45 10.57
CA VAL A 8 2.03 -68.21 10.47
C VAL A 8 3.14 -67.26 9.96
N PHE A 9 4.23 -67.17 10.69
CA PHE A 9 5.48 -66.54 10.24
C PHE A 9 6.24 -67.48 9.33
N ILE A 10 6.46 -67.10 8.09
CA ILE A 10 7.42 -67.74 7.18
C ILE A 10 8.69 -66.92 7.18
N ILE A 11 9.75 -67.45 7.76
CA ILE A 11 11.11 -66.88 7.70
C ILE A 11 11.73 -67.42 6.40
N VAL A 12 11.99 -66.52 5.46
CA VAL A 12 12.80 -66.81 4.27
C VAL A 12 14.19 -66.27 4.49
N LEU A 13 15.13 -67.18 4.73
CA LEU A 13 16.56 -66.92 4.70
C LEU A 13 17.04 -66.78 3.26
N LEU A 14 17.37 -65.57 2.84
CA LEU A 14 18.08 -65.34 1.58
C LEU A 14 19.57 -65.10 1.91
N ALA A 15 20.37 -66.03 1.38
CA ALA A 15 21.82 -65.98 1.46
C ALA A 15 22.36 -64.81 0.62
N SER A 16 23.07 -63.89 1.23
CA SER A 16 23.76 -62.79 0.58
C SER A 16 25.09 -63.25 -0.03
N ALA A 17 25.11 -63.35 -1.36
CA ALA A 17 26.34 -63.44 -2.14
C ALA A 17 26.91 -62.00 -2.30
N THR A 18 27.97 -61.68 -1.53
CA THR A 18 28.73 -60.44 -1.71
C THR A 18 29.58 -60.53 -2.98
N VAL A 19 29.13 -59.87 -4.02
CA VAL A 19 29.96 -59.56 -5.19
C VAL A 19 30.74 -58.31 -4.92
N LEU A 20 32.05 -58.47 -4.61
CA LEU A 20 33.00 -57.35 -4.57
C LEU A 20 33.25 -56.83 -6.00
N ALA A 21 32.52 -55.82 -6.41
CA ALA A 21 32.87 -55.06 -7.60
C ALA A 21 33.94 -54.01 -7.22
N PRO A 22 35.00 -53.87 -7.99
CA PRO A 22 35.98 -52.80 -7.75
C PRO A 22 35.32 -51.47 -7.99
N LEU A 23 35.27 -50.60 -6.95
CA LEU A 23 34.91 -49.20 -7.06
C LEU A 23 35.97 -48.49 -7.91
N ALA A 24 35.74 -48.54 -9.24
CA ALA A 24 36.40 -47.58 -10.14
C ALA A 24 35.93 -46.20 -9.74
N TRP A 25 36.83 -45.41 -9.20
CA TRP A 25 36.63 -44.00 -8.89
C TRP A 25 36.32 -43.27 -10.21
N LEU A 26 35.03 -43.15 -10.55
CA LEU A 26 34.59 -42.10 -11.47
C LEU A 26 34.99 -40.77 -10.80
N ARG A 27 36.13 -40.27 -11.16
CA ARG A 27 36.40 -38.83 -11.03
C ARG A 27 35.43 -38.16 -12.01
N VAL A 28 34.26 -37.79 -11.47
CA VAL A 28 33.44 -36.74 -12.10
C VAL A 28 34.36 -35.53 -12.14
N ALA A 29 34.79 -35.22 -13.36
CA ALA A 29 35.42 -33.93 -13.61
C ALA A 29 34.43 -32.88 -13.05
N ARG A 30 34.80 -32.27 -11.93
CA ARG A 30 34.13 -31.03 -11.54
C ARG A 30 34.34 -30.11 -12.74
N SER A 31 33.28 -29.86 -13.48
CA SER A 31 33.25 -28.71 -14.35
C SER A 31 33.67 -27.55 -13.44
N ASP A 32 34.77 -26.88 -13.80
CA ASP A 32 35.13 -25.62 -13.17
C ASP A 32 33.91 -24.72 -13.28
N GLU A 33 33.16 -24.61 -12.19
CA GLU A 33 32.12 -23.57 -12.13
C GLU A 33 32.87 -22.24 -12.35
N PRO A 34 32.41 -21.46 -13.32
CA PRO A 34 33.06 -20.20 -13.61
C PRO A 34 33.13 -19.40 -12.30
N LYS A 35 34.34 -19.01 -11.93
CA LYS A 35 34.61 -18.24 -10.73
C LYS A 35 33.76 -16.96 -10.78
N PRO A 36 32.97 -16.64 -9.74
CA PRO A 36 32.16 -15.44 -9.79
C PRO A 36 33.02 -14.24 -10.07
N ILE A 37 32.61 -13.42 -11.05
CA ILE A 37 33.32 -12.21 -11.43
C ILE A 37 33.25 -11.22 -10.27
N ASP A 38 34.39 -10.73 -9.79
CA ASP A 38 34.45 -9.73 -8.73
C ASP A 38 33.97 -8.37 -9.27
N SER A 39 33.10 -7.69 -8.54
CA SER A 39 32.63 -6.34 -8.86
C SER A 39 33.78 -5.35 -9.14
N LYS A 40 34.97 -5.58 -8.59
CA LYS A 40 36.16 -4.76 -8.89
C LYS A 40 36.54 -4.77 -10.35
N ALA A 41 36.41 -5.92 -11.02
CA ALA A 41 36.71 -6.00 -12.45
C ALA A 41 35.73 -5.15 -13.28
N CYS A 42 34.48 -5.07 -12.86
CA CYS A 42 33.49 -4.22 -13.50
C CYS A 42 33.85 -2.72 -13.36
N LEU A 43 34.30 -2.33 -12.17
CA LEU A 43 34.62 -0.93 -11.86
C LEU A 43 35.83 -0.35 -12.59
N GLU A 44 36.66 -1.18 -13.20
CA GLU A 44 37.77 -0.70 -14.07
C GLU A 44 37.22 0.07 -15.28
N CYS A 45 36.03 -0.24 -15.77
CA CYS A 45 35.36 0.44 -16.86
C CYS A 45 34.11 1.20 -16.44
N HIS A 46 33.45 0.78 -15.35
CA HIS A 46 32.17 1.31 -14.85
C HIS A 46 32.30 2.12 -13.54
N GLU A 47 33.38 2.92 -13.40
CA GLU A 47 33.64 3.73 -12.19
C GLU A 47 32.52 4.75 -11.92
N SER A 48 31.90 5.28 -12.97
CA SER A 48 30.78 6.25 -12.83
C SER A 48 29.57 5.68 -12.13
N ASP A 49 29.28 4.39 -12.33
CA ASP A 49 28.12 3.72 -11.72
C ASP A 49 28.32 3.57 -10.22
N LEU A 50 29.55 3.37 -9.75
CA LEU A 50 29.85 3.35 -8.32
C LEU A 50 29.52 4.68 -7.65
N SER A 51 29.89 5.81 -8.25
CA SER A 51 29.60 7.14 -7.71
C SER A 51 28.09 7.42 -7.65
N ALA A 52 27.34 6.93 -8.61
CA ALA A 52 25.88 7.07 -8.67
C ALA A 52 25.16 6.26 -7.60
N MET A 53 25.74 5.14 -7.16
CA MET A 53 25.20 4.31 -6.07
C MET A 53 25.73 4.69 -4.68
N ALA A 54 26.71 5.61 -4.60
CA ALA A 54 27.39 5.93 -3.35
C ALA A 54 26.41 6.35 -2.23
N GLY A 55 26.57 5.76 -1.06
CA GLY A 55 25.77 6.05 0.11
C GLY A 55 24.36 5.42 0.11
N THR A 56 24.02 4.63 -0.90
CA THR A 56 22.75 3.88 -0.96
C THR A 56 22.90 2.48 -0.38
N ALA A 57 21.79 1.78 -0.18
CA ALA A 57 21.81 0.37 0.20
C ALA A 57 22.41 -0.56 -0.88
N HIS A 58 22.50 -0.07 -2.12
CA HIS A 58 23.06 -0.78 -3.25
C HIS A 58 24.53 -0.41 -3.56
N ASP A 59 25.14 0.42 -2.71
CA ASP A 59 26.56 0.78 -2.83
C ASP A 59 27.44 -0.47 -2.67
N VAL A 60 27.95 -0.98 -3.78
CA VAL A 60 28.76 -2.21 -3.82
C VAL A 60 30.11 -2.05 -3.15
N SER A 61 30.58 -0.82 -2.92
CA SER A 61 31.84 -0.54 -2.21
C SER A 61 31.67 -0.64 -0.68
N ALA A 62 30.49 -0.27 -0.18
CA ALA A 62 30.16 -0.26 1.24
C ALA A 62 29.45 -1.55 1.70
N ASN A 63 28.66 -2.16 0.80
CA ASN A 63 27.83 -3.32 1.11
C ASN A 63 28.47 -4.60 0.56
N ARG A 64 28.78 -5.54 1.48
CA ARG A 64 29.36 -6.83 1.09
C ARG A 64 28.32 -7.84 0.56
N VAL A 65 27.04 -7.53 0.66
CA VAL A 65 25.94 -8.42 0.28
C VAL A 65 25.52 -8.19 -1.17
N VAL A 66 25.64 -6.96 -1.66
CA VAL A 66 25.29 -6.58 -3.02
C VAL A 66 26.54 -6.53 -3.90
N ALA A 67 26.46 -7.15 -5.07
CA ALA A 67 27.49 -7.13 -6.10
C ALA A 67 26.85 -6.74 -7.44
N CYS A 68 27.63 -6.29 -8.41
CA CYS A 68 27.13 -6.02 -9.75
C CYS A 68 26.41 -7.25 -10.33
N THR A 69 26.95 -8.42 -10.09
CA THR A 69 26.40 -9.72 -10.51
C THR A 69 25.09 -10.11 -9.80
N SER A 70 24.72 -9.41 -8.74
CA SER A 70 23.43 -9.65 -8.07
C SER A 70 22.25 -9.19 -8.94
N CYS A 71 22.47 -8.19 -9.80
CA CYS A 71 21.46 -7.63 -10.70
C CYS A 71 21.75 -7.97 -12.17
N HIS A 72 23.03 -7.95 -12.56
CA HIS A 72 23.51 -8.29 -13.89
C HIS A 72 23.88 -9.78 -13.91
N THR A 73 22.92 -10.65 -14.16
CA THR A 73 23.01 -12.09 -13.84
C THR A 73 23.70 -12.95 -14.90
N HIS A 74 23.71 -12.58 -16.16
CA HIS A 74 24.27 -13.39 -17.23
C HIS A 74 25.48 -12.66 -17.81
N ILE A 75 26.64 -12.84 -17.19
CA ILE A 75 27.88 -12.21 -17.60
C ILE A 75 28.79 -13.25 -18.22
N ASP A 76 29.04 -13.10 -19.52
CA ASP A 76 30.10 -13.85 -20.18
C ASP A 76 31.44 -13.24 -19.73
N PRO A 77 32.41 -14.04 -19.25
CA PRO A 77 33.76 -13.55 -18.95
C PRO A 77 34.43 -12.79 -20.08
N ALA A 78 34.10 -13.12 -21.33
CA ALA A 78 34.61 -12.43 -22.51
C ALA A 78 34.13 -10.96 -22.59
N HIS A 79 33.11 -10.56 -21.85
CA HIS A 79 32.68 -9.17 -21.73
C HIS A 79 33.82 -8.25 -21.26
N LEU A 80 34.74 -8.74 -20.44
CA LEU A 80 35.86 -7.93 -19.95
C LEU A 80 36.87 -7.59 -21.04
N GLU A 81 36.89 -8.36 -22.12
CA GLU A 81 37.81 -8.14 -23.27
C GLU A 81 37.09 -7.52 -24.47
N GLU A 82 35.88 -7.98 -24.75
CA GLU A 82 35.06 -7.61 -25.92
C GLU A 82 33.60 -7.26 -25.48
N PRO A 83 33.39 -6.13 -24.77
CA PRO A 83 32.10 -5.82 -24.15
C PRO A 83 30.95 -5.62 -25.15
N GLU A 84 31.22 -5.17 -26.35
CA GLU A 84 30.21 -4.95 -27.40
C GLU A 84 29.68 -6.28 -27.99
N GLU A 85 30.57 -7.29 -28.08
CA GLU A 85 30.22 -8.61 -28.62
C GLU A 85 29.57 -9.52 -27.56
N HIS A 86 29.84 -9.27 -26.29
CA HIS A 86 29.37 -10.03 -25.15
C HIS A 86 28.56 -9.14 -24.16
N PRO A 87 27.37 -8.63 -24.54
CA PRO A 87 26.62 -7.73 -23.70
C PRO A 87 26.16 -8.42 -22.42
N VAL A 88 26.21 -7.67 -21.32
CA VAL A 88 25.71 -8.09 -20.02
C VAL A 88 24.18 -7.93 -19.97
N SER A 89 23.53 -8.83 -19.25
CA SER A 89 22.09 -8.74 -19.00
C SER A 89 21.77 -7.43 -18.27
N ASN A 90 20.99 -6.56 -18.93
CA ASN A 90 20.52 -5.30 -18.35
C ASN A 90 19.09 -5.41 -17.85
N PRO A 91 18.84 -5.25 -16.53
CA PRO A 91 17.49 -5.29 -15.96
C PRO A 91 16.49 -4.32 -16.59
N GLU A 92 16.94 -3.17 -17.13
CA GLU A 92 16.03 -2.23 -17.82
C GLU A 92 15.41 -2.82 -19.09
N HIS A 93 16.06 -3.83 -19.70
CA HIS A 93 15.56 -4.49 -20.90
C HIS A 93 14.82 -5.81 -20.60
N MET A 94 14.69 -6.16 -19.32
CA MET A 94 13.96 -7.36 -18.90
C MET A 94 12.45 -7.07 -18.82
N ARG A 95 11.68 -8.14 -18.88
CA ARG A 95 10.24 -8.07 -18.59
C ARG A 95 10.00 -7.71 -17.10
N ALA A 96 8.88 -7.07 -16.82
CA ALA A 96 8.53 -6.63 -15.46
C ALA A 96 8.54 -7.77 -14.44
N ASP A 97 8.04 -8.96 -14.81
CA ASP A 97 8.05 -10.16 -13.97
C ASP A 97 9.46 -10.65 -13.64
N SER A 98 10.37 -10.57 -14.60
CA SER A 98 11.77 -10.95 -14.42
C SER A 98 12.51 -9.96 -13.52
N VAL A 99 12.25 -8.66 -13.68
CA VAL A 99 12.78 -7.62 -12.78
C VAL A 99 12.24 -7.81 -11.36
N ALA A 100 10.95 -8.08 -11.22
CA ALA A 100 10.35 -8.35 -9.92
C ALA A 100 10.98 -9.57 -9.25
N ALA A 101 11.16 -10.67 -9.98
CA ALA A 101 11.83 -11.87 -9.47
C ALA A 101 13.26 -11.59 -9.01
N LEU A 102 13.98 -10.75 -9.75
CA LEU A 102 15.35 -10.33 -9.41
C LEU A 102 15.37 -9.53 -8.10
N CYS A 103 14.56 -8.50 -7.98
CA CYS A 103 14.54 -7.64 -6.80
C CYS A 103 14.05 -8.38 -5.54
N THR A 104 13.07 -9.27 -5.68
CA THR A 104 12.47 -10.01 -4.56
C THR A 104 13.40 -11.07 -3.97
N THR A 105 14.52 -11.37 -4.58
CA THR A 105 15.56 -12.21 -3.95
C THR A 105 16.09 -11.61 -2.66
N CYS A 106 16.08 -10.28 -2.54
CA CYS A 106 16.52 -9.54 -1.35
C CYS A 106 15.35 -8.74 -0.72
N HIS A 107 14.48 -8.17 -1.52
CA HIS A 107 13.32 -7.38 -1.10
C HIS A 107 12.09 -8.28 -0.92
N ALA A 108 12.02 -9.00 0.20
CA ALA A 108 10.97 -9.98 0.48
C ALA A 108 9.55 -9.37 0.58
N HIS A 109 9.46 -8.07 0.78
CA HIS A 109 8.21 -7.33 0.89
C HIS A 109 8.26 -6.12 -0.04
N PRO A 110 8.09 -6.31 -1.35
CA PRO A 110 7.91 -5.20 -2.25
C PRO A 110 6.68 -4.40 -1.81
N HIS A 111 6.70 -3.12 -2.08
CA HIS A 111 5.60 -2.22 -1.79
C HIS A 111 4.28 -2.81 -2.32
N THR A 112 3.40 -3.18 -1.44
CA THR A 112 2.01 -3.43 -1.80
C THR A 112 1.29 -2.11 -1.63
N LEU A 113 0.63 -1.63 -2.67
CA LEU A 113 -0.35 -0.57 -2.54
C LEU A 113 -1.48 -1.12 -1.68
N ASN A 114 -1.55 -0.67 -0.45
CA ASN A 114 -2.22 -1.31 0.68
C ASN A 114 -3.74 -1.38 0.60
N MET A 115 -4.34 -0.99 -0.50
CA MET A 115 -5.79 -0.95 -0.61
C MET A 115 -6.40 -2.05 -1.46
N LEU A 116 -5.56 -2.85 -2.12
CA LEU A 116 -6.04 -3.87 -3.03
C LEU A 116 -5.23 -5.16 -2.83
N GLU A 117 -5.89 -6.31 -2.86
CA GLU A 117 -5.24 -7.63 -2.84
C GLU A 117 -4.27 -7.84 -4.00
N ARG A 118 -4.38 -7.00 -5.04
CA ARG A 118 -3.49 -6.97 -6.20
C ARG A 118 -2.88 -5.57 -6.33
N ASP A 119 -1.62 -5.53 -6.71
CA ASP A 119 -0.95 -4.29 -7.07
C ASP A 119 -1.33 -3.89 -8.52
N PRO A 120 -2.11 -2.82 -8.72
CA PRO A 120 -2.51 -2.39 -10.05
C PRO A 120 -1.32 -2.02 -10.95
N HIS A 121 -0.18 -1.67 -10.37
CA HIS A 121 1.03 -1.38 -11.13
C HIS A 121 1.62 -2.67 -11.75
N GLN A 122 1.53 -3.80 -11.06
CA GLN A 122 1.89 -5.09 -11.63
C GLN A 122 0.93 -5.51 -12.75
N ASP A 123 -0.38 -5.28 -12.55
CA ASP A 123 -1.37 -5.56 -13.59
C ASP A 123 -1.19 -4.67 -14.84
N ALA A 124 -0.57 -3.50 -14.67
CA ALA A 124 -0.18 -2.58 -15.75
C ALA A 124 1.20 -2.88 -16.36
N ASP A 125 1.82 -4.02 -16.00
CA ASP A 125 3.15 -4.44 -16.46
C ASP A 125 4.27 -3.44 -16.12
N LEU A 126 4.12 -2.67 -15.03
CA LEU A 126 5.16 -1.80 -14.51
C LEU A 126 6.17 -2.60 -13.69
N SER A 127 7.45 -2.40 -13.98
CA SER A 127 8.53 -2.99 -13.20
C SER A 127 8.96 -2.10 -12.04
N CYS A 128 9.76 -2.63 -11.12
CA CYS A 128 10.37 -1.84 -10.06
C CYS A 128 11.18 -0.66 -10.64
N LEU A 129 11.80 -0.84 -11.80
CA LEU A 129 12.61 0.17 -12.48
C LEU A 129 11.76 1.26 -13.15
N SER A 130 10.44 1.10 -13.25
CA SER A 130 9.55 2.18 -13.69
C SER A 130 9.52 3.34 -12.69
N CYS A 131 9.80 3.06 -11.42
CA CYS A 131 9.80 4.03 -10.34
C CYS A 131 11.18 4.21 -9.70
N HIS A 132 12.03 3.18 -9.70
CA HIS A 132 13.33 3.19 -9.05
C HIS A 132 14.48 3.14 -10.06
N ARG A 133 15.55 3.86 -9.75
CA ARG A 133 16.80 3.82 -10.53
C ARG A 133 17.96 3.53 -9.58
N ILE A 134 18.55 2.35 -9.72
CA ILE A 134 19.56 1.87 -8.78
C ILE A 134 20.88 2.63 -8.94
N HIS A 135 21.21 3.04 -10.15
CA HIS A 135 22.40 3.82 -10.49
C HIS A 135 22.15 5.34 -10.46
N ASP A 136 21.21 5.79 -9.62
CA ASP A 136 20.93 7.21 -9.42
C ASP A 136 20.45 7.43 -7.97
N ASN A 137 21.14 8.29 -7.23
CA ASN A 137 20.84 8.60 -5.83
C ASN A 137 20.30 10.02 -5.61
N LYS A 138 19.81 10.66 -6.68
CA LYS A 138 19.33 12.05 -6.61
C LYS A 138 18.08 12.22 -5.76
N HIS A 139 17.19 11.23 -5.83
CA HIS A 139 15.92 11.29 -5.14
C HIS A 139 15.85 10.25 -4.02
N ALA A 140 15.16 10.60 -2.94
CA ALA A 140 14.96 9.71 -1.82
C ALA A 140 14.30 8.39 -2.26
N GLY A 141 14.75 7.26 -1.69
CA GLY A 141 14.24 5.94 -2.06
C GLY A 141 14.66 5.48 -3.46
N LEU A 142 15.69 6.10 -4.06
CA LEU A 142 16.16 5.82 -5.43
C LEU A 142 15.06 6.01 -6.49
N LEU A 143 14.15 6.95 -6.28
CA LEU A 143 13.12 7.25 -7.27
C LEU A 143 13.73 7.93 -8.50
N VAL A 144 13.11 7.72 -9.66
CA VAL A 144 13.55 8.31 -10.93
C VAL A 144 13.27 9.82 -11.00
N ASP A 145 12.35 10.31 -10.15
CA ASP A 145 12.00 11.73 -10.03
C ASP A 145 11.47 12.01 -8.61
N GLU A 146 11.22 13.27 -8.28
CA GLU A 146 10.48 13.64 -7.08
C GLU A 146 9.14 12.92 -7.04
N GLN A 147 8.77 12.40 -5.86
CA GLN A 147 7.64 11.48 -5.70
C GLN A 147 6.35 12.02 -6.32
N THR A 148 6.01 13.27 -6.04
CA THR A 148 4.76 13.88 -6.55
C THR A 148 4.80 14.01 -8.06
N THR A 149 5.92 14.44 -8.63
CA THR A 149 6.11 14.55 -10.08
C THR A 149 6.03 13.19 -10.74
N LEU A 150 6.70 12.20 -10.18
CA LEU A 150 6.67 10.82 -10.67
C LEU A 150 5.26 10.27 -10.73
N CYS A 151 4.51 10.36 -9.64
CA CYS A 151 3.14 9.85 -9.60
C CYS A 151 2.23 10.56 -10.60
N TYR A 152 2.33 11.88 -10.71
CA TYR A 152 1.51 12.68 -11.63
C TYR A 152 1.80 12.43 -13.11
N SER A 153 2.95 11.90 -13.45
CA SER A 153 3.26 11.55 -14.84
C SER A 153 2.27 10.54 -15.43
N CYS A 154 1.71 9.67 -14.58
CA CYS A 154 0.72 8.65 -14.95
C CYS A 154 -0.66 8.89 -14.32
N HIS A 155 -0.75 9.71 -13.25
CA HIS A 155 -2.00 10.00 -12.53
C HIS A 155 -2.44 11.47 -12.64
N PRO A 156 -2.74 11.99 -13.88
CA PRO A 156 -3.11 13.38 -14.06
C PRO A 156 -4.44 13.76 -13.40
N SER A 157 -5.34 12.80 -13.18
CA SER A 157 -6.60 13.04 -12.46
C SER A 157 -6.37 13.37 -11.00
N ALA A 158 -5.45 12.68 -10.33
CA ALA A 158 -5.06 12.99 -8.95
C ALA A 158 -4.47 14.41 -8.85
N ARG A 159 -3.60 14.78 -9.80
CA ARG A 159 -3.07 16.14 -9.90
C ARG A 159 -4.17 17.19 -10.01
N ALA A 160 -5.17 16.94 -10.85
CA ALA A 160 -6.31 17.84 -11.03
C ALA A 160 -7.14 17.94 -9.74
N ASP A 161 -7.26 16.85 -8.98
CA ASP A 161 -7.96 16.86 -7.70
C ASP A 161 -7.20 17.68 -6.64
N PHE A 162 -5.90 17.51 -6.53
CA PHE A 162 -5.07 18.29 -5.61
C PHE A 162 -4.97 19.78 -5.97
N ALA A 163 -5.38 20.18 -7.17
CA ALA A 163 -5.50 21.58 -7.55
C ALA A 163 -6.79 22.26 -7.03
N LYS A 164 -7.74 21.50 -6.44
CA LYS A 164 -8.99 22.04 -5.92
C LYS A 164 -8.78 22.84 -4.65
N ALA A 165 -9.75 23.71 -4.31
CA ALA A 165 -9.67 24.59 -3.13
C ALA A 165 -9.65 23.84 -1.80
N SER A 166 -10.40 22.74 -1.69
CA SER A 166 -10.39 21.84 -0.53
C SER A 166 -9.58 20.62 -0.88
N ARG A 167 -8.38 20.48 -0.33
CA ARG A 167 -7.43 19.43 -0.65
C ARG A 167 -6.52 19.11 0.53
N HIS A 168 -5.91 17.95 0.55
CA HIS A 168 -4.75 17.71 1.39
C HIS A 168 -3.53 18.47 0.83
N PRO A 169 -2.60 18.90 1.69
CA PRO A 169 -1.51 19.81 1.32
C PRO A 169 -0.31 19.09 0.65
N VAL A 170 -0.61 18.31 -0.39
CA VAL A 170 0.42 17.59 -1.19
C VAL A 170 1.20 18.57 -2.05
N GLU A 171 0.51 19.51 -2.71
CA GLU A 171 1.15 20.58 -3.51
C GLU A 171 2.01 21.52 -2.67
N ASP A 172 1.73 21.60 -1.38
CA ASP A 172 2.46 22.44 -0.42
C ASP A 172 3.69 21.69 0.15
N GLY A 173 3.93 20.46 -0.25
CA GLY A 173 5.04 19.62 0.20
C GLY A 173 4.94 19.13 1.65
N VAL A 174 3.77 19.27 2.29
CA VAL A 174 3.52 18.84 3.67
C VAL A 174 3.22 17.33 3.72
N MET A 175 2.61 16.81 2.67
CA MET A 175 2.26 15.40 2.51
C MET A 175 2.74 14.89 1.17
N GLN A 176 2.94 13.59 1.10
CA GLN A 176 3.31 12.89 -0.11
C GLN A 176 2.30 11.78 -0.42
N CYS A 177 2.28 11.34 -1.68
CA CYS A 177 1.37 10.30 -2.14
C CYS A 177 1.50 9.02 -1.29
N MET A 178 2.74 8.69 -0.91
CA MET A 178 3.07 7.48 -0.17
C MET A 178 2.70 7.55 1.32
N ASP A 179 2.37 8.70 1.87
CA ASP A 179 1.86 8.80 3.25
C ASP A 179 0.49 8.13 3.39
N CYS A 180 -0.25 8.02 2.27
CA CYS A 180 -1.55 7.38 2.22
C CYS A 180 -1.56 6.07 1.42
N HIS A 181 -0.82 6.01 0.30
CA HIS A 181 -0.89 4.92 -0.67
C HIS A 181 0.11 3.80 -0.44
N MET A 182 1.11 4.02 0.39
CA MET A 182 2.07 2.96 0.72
C MET A 182 2.22 2.79 2.22
N THR A 183 1.79 1.66 2.71
CA THR A 183 2.28 1.18 3.99
C THR A 183 3.52 0.35 3.71
N VAL A 184 4.67 0.98 3.73
CA VAL A 184 5.90 0.26 3.92
C VAL A 184 5.81 -0.41 5.29
N ASN A 185 5.45 -1.70 5.23
CA ASN A 185 5.71 -2.66 6.29
C ASN A 185 5.68 -2.10 7.72
N GLN A 186 4.53 -1.64 8.17
CA GLN A 186 4.28 -1.49 9.59
C GLN A 186 4.06 -2.89 10.20
N SER A 187 4.99 -3.80 9.92
CA SER A 187 4.99 -5.20 10.37
C SER A 187 5.07 -5.39 11.89
N LYS A 188 4.76 -4.39 12.68
CA LYS A 188 4.71 -4.47 14.14
C LYS A 188 3.44 -3.93 14.79
N LYS A 189 2.47 -3.48 14.03
CA LYS A 189 1.11 -3.31 14.56
C LYS A 189 0.18 -4.11 13.66
N GLN A 190 -0.20 -5.29 14.09
CA GLN A 190 -1.36 -6.00 13.59
C GLN A 190 -2.56 -5.08 13.77
N HIS A 191 -2.84 -4.28 12.77
CA HIS A 191 -4.15 -3.68 12.63
C HIS A 191 -5.03 -4.75 12.01
N THR A 192 -5.94 -5.25 12.77
CA THR A 192 -6.89 -6.32 12.39
C THR A 192 -8.08 -5.77 11.59
N GLY A 193 -7.82 -4.79 10.73
CA GLY A 193 -8.83 -4.19 9.89
C GLY A 193 -8.17 -3.42 8.74
N SER A 194 -8.05 -4.07 7.59
CA SER A 194 -7.38 -3.53 6.41
C SER A 194 -8.33 -2.64 5.60
N GLY A 195 -8.78 -1.52 6.16
CA GLY A 195 -9.64 -0.59 5.42
C GLY A 195 -8.99 0.78 5.23
N PRO A 196 -9.45 1.57 4.24
CA PRO A 196 -8.99 2.95 4.01
C PRO A 196 -9.07 3.83 5.27
N GLY A 197 -9.96 3.50 6.20
CA GLY A 197 -10.13 4.21 7.47
C GLY A 197 -8.87 4.24 8.33
N GLU A 198 -8.09 3.17 8.38
CA GLU A 198 -6.87 3.12 9.21
C GLU A 198 -5.81 4.13 8.76
N THR A 199 -5.66 4.31 7.47
CA THR A 199 -4.76 5.32 6.91
C THR A 199 -5.17 6.72 7.33
N CYS A 200 -6.47 7.03 7.28
CA CYS A 200 -6.98 8.35 7.68
C CYS A 200 -6.76 8.63 9.16
N VAL A 201 -7.09 7.68 10.04
CA VAL A 201 -7.00 7.88 11.49
C VAL A 201 -5.57 7.89 12.03
N SER A 202 -4.57 7.50 11.24
CA SER A 202 -3.17 7.68 11.62
C SER A 202 -2.81 9.15 11.88
N CYS A 203 -3.48 10.07 11.17
CA CYS A 203 -3.36 11.51 11.37
C CYS A 203 -4.63 12.11 12.02
N HIS A 204 -5.80 11.57 11.72
CA HIS A 204 -7.10 12.03 12.21
C HIS A 204 -7.61 11.15 13.37
N ALA A 205 -6.76 10.91 14.37
CA ALA A 205 -7.02 9.99 15.48
C ALA A 205 -8.30 10.31 16.27
N MET A 206 -8.74 11.57 16.30
CA MET A 206 -9.95 11.98 17.00
C MET A 206 -11.23 11.37 16.42
N PHE A 207 -11.17 10.87 15.19
CA PHE A 207 -12.32 10.24 14.51
C PHE A 207 -12.25 8.70 14.51
N GLN A 208 -11.28 8.13 15.20
CA GLN A 208 -11.08 6.67 15.23
C GLN A 208 -12.16 5.91 16.05
N GLY A 209 -12.69 6.54 17.08
CA GLY A 209 -13.52 5.85 18.04
C GLY A 209 -12.72 4.97 19.01
N PRO A 210 -13.30 3.94 19.64
CA PRO A 210 -14.70 3.58 19.53
C PRO A 210 -15.64 4.62 20.18
N PHE A 211 -16.75 4.90 19.51
CA PHE A 211 -17.79 5.76 20.07
C PHE A 211 -18.93 4.91 20.62
N PRO A 212 -19.53 5.25 21.78
CA PRO A 212 -20.73 4.58 22.26
C PRO A 212 -21.90 4.68 21.27
N PHE A 213 -21.95 5.76 20.50
CA PHE A 213 -22.95 5.99 19.46
C PHE A 213 -22.22 6.27 18.14
N GLU A 214 -22.09 5.24 17.32
CA GLU A 214 -21.41 5.31 16.03
C GLU A 214 -22.37 5.75 14.93
N HIS A 215 -21.81 6.53 13.97
CA HIS A 215 -22.47 6.72 12.70
C HIS A 215 -21.97 5.63 11.74
N GLN A 216 -22.81 4.67 11.43
CA GLN A 216 -22.43 3.49 10.65
C GLN A 216 -21.75 3.85 9.31
N ALA A 217 -22.18 4.94 8.66
CA ALA A 217 -21.56 5.40 7.44
C ALA A 217 -20.09 5.79 7.62
N ALA A 218 -19.67 6.17 8.82
CA ALA A 218 -18.28 6.52 9.12
C ALA A 218 -17.41 5.31 9.48
N VAL A 219 -18.00 4.21 9.93
CA VAL A 219 -17.29 3.05 10.49
C VAL A 219 -17.31 1.84 9.54
N GLU A 220 -18.49 1.44 9.06
CA GLU A 220 -18.66 0.12 8.43
C GLU A 220 -19.33 0.12 7.06
N TYR A 221 -19.89 1.22 6.63
CA TYR A 221 -20.91 1.24 5.57
C TYR A 221 -20.34 1.22 4.16
N SER A 222 -19.39 0.44 3.86
CA SER A 222 -19.07 0.05 2.47
C SER A 222 -17.82 -0.80 2.45
N THR A 223 -17.92 -1.94 1.84
CA THR A 223 -16.81 -2.86 1.63
C THR A 223 -15.81 -2.34 0.60
N ASP A 224 -16.23 -1.44 -0.30
CA ASP A 224 -15.39 -1.03 -1.43
C ASP A 224 -14.71 0.32 -1.22
N ASP A 225 -15.39 1.30 -0.61
CA ASP A 225 -14.85 2.66 -0.41
C ASP A 225 -14.67 3.05 1.07
N GLY A 226 -15.10 2.21 2.00
CA GLY A 226 -14.90 2.27 3.46
C GLY A 226 -15.09 3.60 4.17
N GLY A 227 -16.03 3.64 5.13
CA GLY A 227 -16.13 4.64 6.19
C GLY A 227 -15.95 6.10 5.75
N CYS A 228 -14.77 6.63 5.91
CA CYS A 228 -14.45 8.04 5.61
C CYS A 228 -14.76 8.42 4.16
N LEU A 229 -14.49 7.51 3.23
CA LEU A 229 -14.66 7.74 1.79
C LEU A 229 -16.14 7.75 1.36
N ASN A 230 -17.07 7.41 2.20
CA ASN A 230 -18.50 7.63 1.90
C ASN A 230 -18.84 9.12 1.75
N CYS A 231 -18.14 9.96 2.51
CA CYS A 231 -18.41 11.40 2.58
C CYS A 231 -17.27 12.24 2.02
N HIS A 232 -16.04 11.79 2.06
CA HIS A 232 -14.84 12.56 1.72
C HIS A 232 -14.17 12.12 0.42
N LEU A 233 -13.52 13.07 -0.25
CA LEU A 233 -12.63 12.90 -1.40
C LEU A 233 -11.23 13.33 -0.98
N PRO A 234 -10.33 12.40 -0.61
CA PRO A 234 -9.06 12.75 0.04
C PRO A 234 -8.08 13.52 -0.85
N HIS A 235 -8.13 13.36 -2.15
CA HIS A 235 -7.26 14.12 -3.06
C HIS A 235 -7.71 15.58 -3.13
N GLY A 236 -8.99 15.83 -3.29
CA GLY A 236 -9.51 17.18 -3.34
C GLY A 236 -10.97 17.24 -3.78
N SER A 237 -11.64 18.28 -3.32
CA SER A 237 -13.06 18.52 -3.55
C SER A 237 -13.36 19.98 -3.89
N ALA A 238 -14.45 20.18 -4.62
CA ALA A 238 -15.05 21.49 -4.80
C ALA A 238 -15.79 21.96 -3.54
N HIS A 239 -16.06 21.06 -2.60
CA HIS A 239 -16.76 21.37 -1.35
C HIS A 239 -15.79 21.48 -0.18
N PRO A 240 -16.09 22.30 0.83
CA PRO A 240 -15.27 22.42 2.04
C PRO A 240 -15.06 21.06 2.72
N ARG A 241 -13.95 20.94 3.49
CA ARG A 241 -13.65 19.73 4.28
C ARG A 241 -13.56 18.46 3.46
N LEU A 242 -13.16 18.56 2.18
CA LEU A 242 -13.03 17.43 1.26
C LEU A 242 -14.33 16.65 1.04
N LEU A 243 -15.49 17.25 1.19
CA LEU A 243 -16.75 16.55 1.07
C LEU A 243 -17.09 16.23 -0.39
N LYS A 244 -17.65 15.06 -0.65
CA LYS A 244 -18.09 14.63 -1.99
C LYS A 244 -19.21 15.50 -2.55
N ARG A 245 -20.07 16.01 -1.66
CA ARG A 245 -21.27 16.79 -2.00
C ARG A 245 -21.48 17.90 -0.98
N SER A 246 -22.33 18.86 -1.32
CA SER A 246 -22.74 19.89 -0.38
C SER A 246 -23.62 19.31 0.73
N TYR A 247 -23.39 19.76 1.95
CA TYR A 247 -24.29 19.55 3.10
C TYR A 247 -25.27 20.70 3.31
N GLU A 248 -25.14 21.75 2.49
CA GLU A 248 -25.92 22.98 2.60
C GLU A 248 -27.29 22.88 1.89
N SER A 249 -28.18 23.79 2.31
CA SER A 249 -29.50 23.99 1.67
C SER A 249 -29.36 24.42 0.18
N PRO A 250 -30.36 24.13 -0.66
CA PRO A 250 -31.61 23.45 -0.31
C PRO A 250 -31.55 21.92 -0.45
N ASN A 251 -30.47 21.40 -0.98
CA ASN A 251 -30.46 20.00 -1.42
C ASN A 251 -29.91 19.02 -0.39
N PHE A 252 -29.13 19.47 0.63
CA PHE A 252 -28.50 18.60 1.63
C PHE A 252 -27.92 17.32 1.03
N SER A 253 -27.35 17.42 -0.16
CA SER A 253 -27.09 16.27 -1.04
C SER A 253 -26.09 15.26 -0.46
N LEU A 254 -25.28 15.68 0.51
CA LEU A 254 -24.39 14.77 1.22
C LEU A 254 -25.17 13.81 2.12
N CYS A 255 -26.02 14.34 2.99
CA CYS A 255 -26.80 13.55 3.95
C CYS A 255 -27.90 12.72 3.25
N MET A 256 -28.50 13.33 2.22
CA MET A 256 -29.58 12.72 1.45
C MET A 256 -29.15 11.57 0.54
N GLN A 257 -27.89 11.21 0.52
CA GLN A 257 -27.44 9.98 -0.14
C GLN A 257 -28.02 8.73 0.53
N CYS A 258 -28.19 8.78 1.86
CA CYS A 258 -28.65 7.65 2.68
C CYS A 258 -29.91 7.99 3.47
N HIS A 259 -30.11 9.25 3.84
CA HIS A 259 -31.22 9.70 4.66
C HIS A 259 -32.34 10.31 3.79
N SER A 260 -33.58 9.93 4.06
CA SER A 260 -34.74 10.68 3.61
C SER A 260 -34.94 11.93 4.50
N ILE A 261 -35.67 12.94 3.98
CA ILE A 261 -35.96 14.15 4.76
C ILE A 261 -36.69 13.73 6.05
N PRO A 262 -36.14 14.04 7.24
CA PRO A 262 -36.72 13.62 8.50
C PRO A 262 -38.09 14.29 8.76
N LYS A 263 -38.93 13.61 9.50
CA LYS A 263 -40.28 14.14 9.83
C LYS A 263 -40.22 15.49 10.55
N HIS A 264 -39.22 15.73 11.38
CA HIS A 264 -39.07 17.02 12.07
C HIS A 264 -38.75 18.17 11.14
N MET A 265 -38.13 17.90 9.96
CA MET A 265 -37.89 18.89 8.92
C MET A 265 -39.13 19.14 8.05
N ASN A 266 -40.03 18.17 7.97
CA ASN A 266 -41.29 18.24 7.22
C ASN A 266 -42.48 18.73 8.06
N ASN A 267 -42.29 18.94 9.36
CA ASN A 267 -43.35 19.41 10.25
C ASN A 267 -43.68 20.87 9.91
N GLN A 268 -44.99 21.20 9.85
CA GLN A 268 -45.45 22.57 9.59
C GLN A 268 -44.88 23.60 10.57
N ASN A 269 -44.51 23.20 11.77
CA ASN A 269 -43.91 24.07 12.78
C ASN A 269 -42.41 24.33 12.55
N HIS A 270 -41.70 23.44 11.84
CA HIS A 270 -40.25 23.56 11.63
C HIS A 270 -39.85 23.62 10.15
N GLY A 271 -40.67 23.09 9.25
CA GLY A 271 -40.27 22.90 7.85
C GLY A 271 -40.06 24.20 7.08
N THR A 272 -40.70 25.30 7.47
CA THR A 272 -40.53 26.61 6.81
C THR A 272 -39.41 27.45 7.43
N GLN A 273 -39.17 27.31 8.74
CA GLN A 273 -38.10 28.08 9.43
C GLN A 273 -36.75 27.40 9.36
N TRP A 274 -36.71 26.09 9.27
CA TRP A 274 -35.49 25.29 9.30
C TRP A 274 -35.09 24.67 7.97
N ALA A 275 -35.90 24.86 6.96
CA ALA A 275 -35.63 24.33 5.61
C ALA A 275 -34.26 24.74 5.01
N GLY A 276 -33.67 25.83 5.56
CA GLY A 276 -32.36 26.32 5.15
C GLY A 276 -31.22 25.96 6.08
N VAL A 277 -31.49 25.32 7.23
CA VAL A 277 -30.46 25.00 8.23
C VAL A 277 -29.80 23.68 7.88
N PRO A 278 -28.48 23.62 7.73
CA PRO A 278 -27.76 22.37 7.49
C PRO A 278 -27.94 21.36 8.62
N CYS A 279 -27.98 20.09 8.29
CA CYS A 279 -28.21 19.02 9.28
C CYS A 279 -27.14 19.02 10.38
N ASN A 280 -25.92 19.37 10.06
CA ASN A 280 -24.77 19.42 10.97
C ASN A 280 -24.75 20.64 11.91
N GLU A 281 -25.70 21.55 11.81
CA GLU A 281 -25.88 22.60 12.84
C GLU A 281 -26.47 22.02 14.12
N CYS A 282 -27.18 20.91 14.02
CA CYS A 282 -27.73 20.21 15.17
C CYS A 282 -27.03 18.86 15.38
N HIS A 283 -26.80 18.10 14.31
CA HIS A 283 -26.09 16.82 14.33
C HIS A 283 -24.58 17.05 14.15
N VAL A 284 -23.93 17.56 15.20
CA VAL A 284 -22.52 17.99 15.13
C VAL A 284 -21.54 16.81 15.15
N ASP A 285 -21.92 15.71 15.78
CA ASP A 285 -21.09 14.55 16.04
C ASP A 285 -21.21 13.49 14.92
N VAL A 286 -21.23 13.93 13.66
CA VAL A 286 -21.49 13.05 12.48
C VAL A 286 -20.50 11.90 12.30
N HIS A 287 -19.36 11.91 12.96
CA HIS A 287 -18.37 10.82 12.94
C HIS A 287 -18.60 9.78 14.04
N GLY A 288 -19.38 10.14 15.08
CA GLY A 288 -19.69 9.35 16.25
C GLY A 288 -19.73 10.23 17.49
N SER A 289 -20.55 9.87 18.47
CA SER A 289 -20.77 10.65 19.70
C SER A 289 -20.53 9.81 20.95
N TYR A 290 -20.01 10.46 21.97
CA TYR A 290 -19.93 9.88 23.32
C TYR A 290 -21.19 10.08 24.13
N GLU A 291 -22.04 11.03 23.77
CA GLU A 291 -23.15 11.48 24.59
C GLU A 291 -24.51 11.33 23.92
N SER A 292 -24.61 11.49 22.61
CA SER A 292 -25.88 11.51 21.89
C SER A 292 -26.03 10.35 20.91
N ARG A 293 -27.06 9.52 21.11
CA ARG A 293 -27.47 8.49 20.16
C ARG A 293 -27.97 9.03 18.82
N HIS A 294 -28.32 10.30 18.78
CA HIS A 294 -28.77 11.02 17.59
C HIS A 294 -27.69 11.90 16.99
N LEU A 295 -26.45 11.80 17.52
CA LEU A 295 -25.28 12.58 17.08
C LEU A 295 -25.51 14.10 17.20
N LEU A 296 -26.32 14.51 18.15
CA LEU A 296 -26.67 15.91 18.40
C LEU A 296 -25.56 16.60 19.20
N ASP A 297 -25.55 17.93 19.10
CA ASP A 297 -24.81 18.76 20.04
C ASP A 297 -25.17 18.34 21.48
N PRO A 298 -24.21 18.11 22.38
CA PRO A 298 -24.47 17.75 23.78
C PRO A 298 -25.40 18.72 24.49
N ALA A 299 -25.34 20.02 24.16
CA ALA A 299 -26.26 21.00 24.72
C ALA A 299 -27.70 20.77 24.26
N LEU A 300 -27.92 20.32 23.04
CA LEU A 300 -29.24 19.96 22.53
C LEU A 300 -29.76 18.64 23.11
N GLU A 301 -28.88 17.67 23.33
CA GLU A 301 -29.26 16.37 23.92
C GLU A 301 -29.66 16.53 25.37
N SER A 302 -28.95 17.35 26.17
CA SER A 302 -29.19 17.50 27.61
C SER A 302 -30.41 18.37 27.96
N GLN A 303 -30.73 19.35 27.13
CA GLN A 303 -31.79 20.34 27.39
C GLN A 303 -32.95 20.27 26.38
N GLY A 304 -32.84 19.37 25.42
CA GLY A 304 -33.78 19.23 24.32
C GLY A 304 -33.83 20.45 23.40
N CYS A 305 -34.91 20.61 22.67
CA CYS A 305 -35.08 21.71 21.73
C CYS A 305 -35.10 23.10 22.35
N PHE A 306 -35.02 23.18 23.67
CA PHE A 306 -35.04 24.44 24.44
C PHE A 306 -33.64 25.00 24.77
N ALA A 307 -32.58 24.22 24.52
CA ALA A 307 -31.23 24.54 24.97
C ALA A 307 -30.59 25.76 24.31
N VAL A 308 -30.94 26.07 23.09
CA VAL A 308 -30.22 27.04 22.27
C VAL A 308 -31.04 28.28 21.97
N GLY A 309 -32.01 28.60 22.81
CA GLY A 309 -32.84 29.79 22.62
C GLY A 309 -33.81 29.70 21.44
N CYS A 310 -33.93 28.51 20.82
CA CYS A 310 -34.84 28.29 19.72
C CYS A 310 -36.30 28.21 20.18
N HIS A 311 -36.53 27.71 21.40
CA HIS A 311 -37.77 27.75 22.09
C HIS A 311 -37.55 28.41 23.45
N GLN A 312 -38.17 29.55 23.68
CA GLN A 312 -38.28 30.15 25.01
C GLN A 312 -39.53 29.64 25.65
N LEU A 313 -39.44 29.09 26.86
CA LEU A 313 -40.57 28.78 27.71
C LEU A 313 -41.26 30.03 28.18
#